data_5ca721487ad39ee1ba3d443fe7bef7c1
#
_entry.id   5ca721487ad39ee1ba3d443fe7bef7c1
#
_cell.length_a   1.000
_cell.length_b   1.000
_cell.length_c   1.000
_cell.angle_alpha   90.00
_cell.angle_beta   90.00
_cell.angle_gamma   90.00
#
_symmetry.space_group_name_H-M   'P 1'
#
loop_
_entity.id
_entity.type
_entity.pdbx_description
1 polymer ?
#
loop_
_entity_poly.entity_id
_entity_poly.type
_entity_poly.pdbx_seq_one_letter_code
_entity_poly.pdbx_strand_id
1 'polypeptide(L)'
;MTSSEKLLKKLGTPSDPIAVIDGDLLLYRAAAAEEETDWGDDVWSLSTDLKVAKDIFEYQLEQITKEIDVTKYIVALSGRQNFRTTIVDATYKASRKKSRKPVGYSAFVDWCRETHDTYTHPLLEADDVIGIMGTIESPAPVIMVSDDKDLMGCYGQLYRPQSGERLTITKAQADRHH
;
A
#
# COMPACT_ATOMS: atom_id res chain seq x y z
N MET A 1 -6.21 3.84 24.13
CA MET A 1 -6.80 3.61 22.79
C MET A 1 -6.23 2.36 22.21
N THR A 2 -7.05 1.39 21.86
CA THR A 2 -6.67 0.17 21.17
C THR A 2 -6.26 0.47 19.72
N SER A 3 -5.54 -0.43 19.07
CA SER A 3 -5.23 -0.31 17.63
C SER A 3 -6.49 -0.17 16.78
N SER A 4 -7.55 -0.88 17.13
CA SER A 4 -8.85 -0.81 16.45
C SER A 4 -9.53 0.55 16.60
N GLU A 5 -9.48 1.18 17.79
CA GLU A 5 -10.04 2.53 18.01
C GLU A 5 -9.29 3.60 17.21
N LYS A 6 -7.96 3.47 17.08
CA LYS A 6 -7.16 4.37 16.23
C LYS A 6 -7.52 4.21 14.76
N LEU A 7 -7.77 2.99 14.32
CA LEU A 7 -8.18 2.67 12.96
C LEU A 7 -9.55 3.28 12.64
N LEU A 8 -10.56 3.02 13.49
CA LEU A 8 -11.91 3.56 13.32
C LEU A 8 -11.95 5.09 13.31
N LYS A 9 -11.10 5.74 14.12
CA LYS A 9 -11.00 7.20 14.14
C LYS A 9 -10.48 7.78 12.81
N LYS A 10 -9.64 7.05 12.09
CA LYS A 10 -9.17 7.46 10.75
C LYS A 10 -10.24 7.33 9.66
N LEU A 11 -11.18 6.41 9.82
CA LEU A 11 -12.24 6.16 8.84
C LEU A 11 -13.38 7.19 8.83
N GLY A 12 -13.28 8.26 9.61
CA GLY A 12 -14.10 9.47 9.48
C GLY A 12 -15.61 9.30 9.76
N THR A 13 -16.41 10.18 9.20
CA THR A 13 -17.88 10.24 9.34
C THR A 13 -18.61 9.77 8.08
N PRO A 14 -19.90 9.42 8.15
CA PRO A 14 -20.64 8.53 7.22
C PRO A 14 -20.79 8.98 5.76
N SER A 15 -20.45 10.18 5.38
CA SER A 15 -20.94 10.76 4.12
C SER A 15 -20.07 10.56 2.89
N ASP A 16 -18.75 10.33 3.05
CA ASP A 16 -17.83 10.27 1.91
C ASP A 16 -17.00 8.99 1.93
N PRO A 17 -16.86 8.29 0.80
CA PRO A 17 -16.03 7.11 0.73
C PRO A 17 -14.55 7.46 1.01
N ILE A 18 -13.83 6.50 1.62
CA ILE A 18 -12.40 6.62 1.91
C ILE A 18 -11.66 5.53 1.13
N ALA A 19 -10.63 5.92 0.39
CA ALA A 19 -9.72 4.97 -0.21
C ALA A 19 -8.64 4.53 0.80
N VAL A 20 -8.38 3.23 0.89
CA VAL A 20 -7.23 2.68 1.59
C VAL A 20 -6.30 2.09 0.56
N ILE A 21 -5.17 2.76 0.35
CA ILE A 21 -4.30 2.58 -0.81
C ILE A 21 -3.03 1.84 -0.41
N ASP A 22 -2.63 0.86 -1.22
CA ASP A 22 -1.37 0.13 -1.07
C ASP A 22 -0.18 1.05 -1.35
N GLY A 23 0.36 1.63 -0.26
CA GLY A 23 1.48 2.54 -0.35
C GLY A 23 2.79 1.84 -0.67
N ASP A 24 3.00 0.62 -0.23
CA ASP A 24 4.23 -0.12 -0.49
C ASP A 24 4.42 -0.35 -1.99
N LEU A 25 3.34 -0.71 -2.69
CA LEU A 25 3.37 -0.93 -4.13
C LEU A 25 3.64 0.36 -4.90
N LEU A 26 2.95 1.45 -4.55
CA LEU A 26 3.12 2.75 -5.23
C LEU A 26 4.52 3.33 -4.98
N LEU A 27 4.99 3.29 -3.73
CA LEU A 27 6.32 3.76 -3.37
C LEU A 27 7.42 2.95 -4.05
N TYR A 28 7.25 1.62 -4.12
CA TYR A 28 8.22 0.77 -4.79
C TYR A 28 8.31 1.08 -6.28
N ARG A 29 7.18 1.21 -6.97
CA ARG A 29 7.12 1.55 -8.40
C ARG A 29 7.75 2.91 -8.69
N ALA A 30 7.45 3.91 -7.88
CA ALA A 30 8.01 5.24 -8.05
C ALA A 30 9.53 5.29 -7.78
N ALA A 31 9.99 4.58 -6.75
CA ALA A 31 11.41 4.50 -6.42
C ALA A 31 12.22 3.61 -7.37
N ALA A 32 11.56 2.69 -8.11
CA ALA A 32 12.23 1.82 -9.08
C ALA A 32 12.68 2.57 -10.35
N ALA A 33 12.31 3.84 -10.53
CA ALA A 33 12.89 4.71 -11.54
C ALA A 33 14.32 5.14 -11.12
N GLU A 34 15.20 4.16 -10.98
CA GLU A 34 16.62 4.36 -10.66
C GLU A 34 17.41 4.72 -11.91
N GLU A 35 18.42 5.57 -11.74
CA GLU A 35 19.41 5.84 -12.77
C GLU A 35 20.68 5.02 -12.52
N GLU A 36 21.12 4.30 -13.54
CA GLU A 36 22.42 3.65 -13.58
C GLU A 36 23.40 4.53 -14.37
N THR A 37 24.57 4.77 -13.79
CA THR A 37 25.65 5.48 -14.48
C THR A 37 26.84 4.55 -14.59
N ASP A 38 27.25 4.26 -15.84
CA ASP A 38 28.48 3.55 -16.16
C ASP A 38 29.66 4.55 -16.19
N TRP A 39 30.63 4.31 -15.34
CA TRP A 39 31.86 5.12 -15.25
C TRP A 39 33.04 4.49 -16.01
N GLY A 40 32.83 3.36 -16.67
CA GLY A 40 33.87 2.54 -17.27
C GLY A 40 34.56 1.60 -16.27
N ASP A 41 35.42 0.71 -16.76
CA ASP A 41 36.20 -0.25 -15.94
C ASP A 41 35.33 -1.08 -14.95
N ASP A 42 34.13 -1.49 -15.37
CA ASP A 42 33.13 -2.21 -14.55
C ASP A 42 32.68 -1.44 -13.29
N VAL A 43 32.82 -0.11 -13.27
CA VAL A 43 32.35 0.74 -12.19
C VAL A 43 30.99 1.34 -12.50
N TRP A 44 30.01 1.02 -11.69
CA TRP A 44 28.62 1.49 -11.82
C TRP A 44 28.18 2.23 -10.58
N SER A 45 27.37 3.26 -10.74
CA SER A 45 26.63 3.87 -9.64
C SER A 45 25.14 3.80 -9.87
N LEU A 46 24.40 3.69 -8.78
CA LEU A 46 22.94 3.77 -8.76
C LEU A 46 22.53 5.00 -7.98
N SER A 47 21.62 5.75 -8.53
CA SER A 47 21.02 6.90 -7.85
C SER A 47 19.50 6.90 -8.05
N THR A 48 18.78 7.48 -7.10
CA THR A 48 17.35 7.75 -7.24
C THR A 48 17.13 9.24 -7.14
N ASP A 49 16.52 9.84 -8.14
CA ASP A 49 16.03 11.22 -8.04
C ASP A 49 14.74 11.21 -7.20
N LEU A 50 14.87 11.58 -5.93
CA LEU A 50 13.73 11.62 -5.01
C LEU A 50 12.65 12.61 -5.44
N LYS A 51 12.98 13.67 -6.19
CA LYS A 51 11.99 14.60 -6.72
C LYS A 51 11.14 13.90 -7.77
N VAL A 52 11.77 13.25 -8.74
CA VAL A 52 11.06 12.50 -9.78
C VAL A 52 10.22 11.38 -9.16
N ALA A 53 10.75 10.64 -8.18
CA ALA A 53 10.01 9.60 -7.49
C ALA A 53 8.76 10.15 -6.77
N LYS A 54 8.88 11.32 -6.12
CA LYS A 54 7.74 12.00 -5.48
C LYS A 54 6.70 12.43 -6.51
N ASP A 55 7.12 13.05 -7.60
CA ASP A 55 6.23 13.50 -8.68
C ASP A 55 5.46 12.31 -9.30
N ILE A 56 6.11 11.17 -9.48
CA ILE A 56 5.48 9.93 -9.96
C ILE A 56 4.44 9.42 -8.94
N PHE A 57 4.78 9.38 -7.67
CA PHE A 57 3.86 8.93 -6.61
C PHE A 57 2.62 9.82 -6.52
N GLU A 58 2.82 11.15 -6.48
CA GLU A 58 1.72 12.11 -6.42
C GLU A 58 0.81 12.00 -7.65
N TYR A 59 1.39 11.87 -8.82
CA TYR A 59 0.63 11.66 -10.05
C TYR A 59 -0.21 10.39 -9.99
N GLN A 60 0.38 9.25 -9.56
CA GLN A 60 -0.36 7.99 -9.42
C GLN A 60 -1.50 8.11 -8.41
N LEU A 61 -1.25 8.77 -7.27
CA LEU A 61 -2.23 9.00 -6.23
C LEU A 61 -3.39 9.87 -6.72
N GLU A 62 -3.09 10.94 -7.44
CA GLU A 62 -4.10 11.80 -8.06
C GLU A 62 -4.95 11.04 -9.08
N GLN A 63 -4.32 10.24 -9.96
CA GLN A 63 -5.06 9.44 -10.94
C GLN A 63 -5.99 8.43 -10.25
N ILE A 64 -5.52 7.72 -9.22
CA ILE A 64 -6.31 6.76 -8.46
C ILE A 64 -7.50 7.46 -7.80
N THR A 65 -7.27 8.53 -7.05
CA THR A 65 -8.33 9.22 -6.29
C THR A 65 -9.38 9.84 -7.22
N LYS A 66 -8.95 10.39 -8.34
CA LYS A 66 -9.83 10.92 -9.39
C LYS A 66 -10.64 9.82 -10.07
N GLU A 67 -10.00 8.71 -10.41
CA GLU A 67 -10.67 7.58 -11.07
C GLU A 67 -11.77 6.99 -10.18
N ILE A 68 -11.54 6.82 -8.89
CA ILE A 68 -12.54 6.26 -7.97
C ILE A 68 -13.45 7.32 -7.32
N ASP A 69 -13.28 8.59 -7.67
CA ASP A 69 -14.08 9.73 -7.19
C ASP A 69 -14.08 9.85 -5.65
N VAL A 70 -12.88 9.90 -5.07
CA VAL A 70 -12.70 10.10 -3.62
C VAL A 70 -11.81 11.31 -3.32
N THR A 71 -12.13 12.00 -2.23
CA THR A 71 -11.33 13.12 -1.74
C THR A 71 -10.50 12.75 -0.50
N LYS A 72 -10.84 11.62 0.14
CA LYS A 72 -10.17 11.15 1.35
C LYS A 72 -9.49 9.81 1.09
N TYR A 73 -8.26 9.70 1.52
CA TYR A 73 -7.52 8.46 1.42
C TYR A 73 -6.59 8.24 2.61
N ILE A 74 -6.20 7.01 2.81
CA ILE A 74 -5.18 6.58 3.76
C ILE A 74 -4.19 5.72 2.98
N VAL A 75 -2.91 6.03 3.09
CA VAL A 75 -1.84 5.22 2.51
C VAL A 75 -1.42 4.17 3.52
N ALA A 76 -1.74 2.90 3.23
CA ALA A 76 -1.33 1.77 4.06
C ALA A 76 0.13 1.41 3.78
N LEU A 77 0.91 1.27 4.84
CA LEU A 77 2.34 0.92 4.77
C LEU A 77 2.61 -0.30 5.65
N SER A 78 3.47 -1.19 5.17
CA SER A 78 3.89 -2.35 5.95
C SER A 78 4.66 -1.97 7.21
N GLY A 79 4.43 -2.73 8.27
CA GLY A 79 5.19 -2.65 9.50
C GLY A 79 6.65 -3.12 9.31
N ARG A 80 7.50 -2.77 10.26
CA ARG A 80 8.91 -3.22 10.25
C ARG A 80 9.05 -4.72 10.52
N GLN A 81 8.10 -5.28 11.24
CA GLN A 81 8.01 -6.71 11.57
C GLN A 81 6.76 -7.28 10.90
N ASN A 82 6.83 -8.55 10.53
CA ASN A 82 5.68 -9.26 10.00
C ASN A 82 5.36 -10.41 10.93
N PHE A 83 4.11 -10.51 11.41
CA PHE A 83 3.69 -11.60 12.29
C PHE A 83 3.91 -12.98 11.64
N ARG A 84 3.81 -13.06 10.30
CA ARG A 84 4.08 -14.33 9.59
C ARG A 84 5.51 -14.80 9.79
N THR A 85 6.49 -13.88 9.80
CA THR A 85 7.90 -14.22 10.06
C THR A 85 8.22 -14.40 11.53
N THR A 86 7.53 -13.69 12.42
CA THR A 86 7.82 -13.72 13.86
C THR A 86 7.09 -14.81 14.62
N ILE A 87 5.90 -15.22 14.14
CA ILE A 87 5.00 -16.12 14.88
C ILE A 87 4.72 -17.40 14.09
N VAL A 88 4.59 -17.32 12.76
CA VAL A 88 4.13 -18.43 11.93
C VAL A 88 5.29 -19.23 11.33
N ASP A 89 6.12 -18.56 10.53
CA ASP A 89 7.24 -19.18 9.80
C ASP A 89 8.37 -18.18 9.57
N ALA A 90 9.52 -18.43 10.19
CA ALA A 90 10.71 -17.58 10.03
C ALA A 90 11.25 -17.53 8.59
N THR A 91 10.87 -18.49 7.73
CA THR A 91 11.28 -18.57 6.32
C THR A 91 10.32 -17.84 5.38
N TYR A 92 9.19 -17.33 5.88
CA TYR A 92 8.22 -16.59 5.10
C TYR A 92 8.89 -15.47 4.29
N LYS A 93 8.68 -15.45 2.98
CA LYS A 93 9.31 -14.51 2.04
C LYS A 93 10.86 -14.45 2.10
N ALA A 94 11.54 -15.49 2.59
CA ALA A 94 13.01 -15.50 2.69
C ALA A 94 13.69 -15.29 1.33
N SER A 95 13.08 -15.74 0.23
CA SER A 95 13.57 -15.49 -1.13
C SER A 95 13.58 -14.00 -1.50
N ARG A 96 12.64 -13.20 -0.99
CA ARG A 96 12.58 -11.75 -1.22
C ARG A 96 13.67 -10.97 -0.48
N LYS A 97 14.26 -11.53 0.58
CA LYS A 97 15.40 -10.92 1.29
C LYS A 97 16.66 -10.77 0.41
N LYS A 98 16.72 -11.51 -0.70
CA LYS A 98 17.81 -11.41 -1.69
C LYS A 98 17.60 -10.27 -2.69
N SER A 99 16.40 -9.70 -2.80
CA SER A 99 16.13 -8.58 -3.68
C SER A 99 16.52 -7.28 -2.99
N ARG A 100 17.36 -6.49 -3.64
CA ARG A 100 17.67 -5.13 -3.19
C ARG A 100 16.44 -4.25 -3.36
N LYS A 101 16.13 -3.44 -2.36
CA LYS A 101 15.18 -2.34 -2.53
C LYS A 101 15.83 -1.20 -3.30
N PRO A 102 15.05 -0.39 -4.04
CA PRO A 102 15.57 0.79 -4.72
C PRO A 102 16.36 1.71 -3.79
N VAL A 103 17.38 2.35 -4.35
CA VAL A 103 18.15 3.37 -3.63
C VAL A 103 17.19 4.50 -3.22
N GLY A 104 17.32 5.03 -2.02
CA GLY A 104 16.42 6.08 -1.54
C GLY A 104 15.03 5.63 -1.08
N TYR A 105 14.65 4.33 -1.23
CA TYR A 105 13.33 3.84 -0.84
C TYR A 105 12.96 4.17 0.62
N SER A 106 13.90 4.04 1.55
CA SER A 106 13.64 4.34 2.97
C SER A 106 13.32 5.83 3.19
N ALA A 107 14.10 6.72 2.59
CA ALA A 107 13.86 8.16 2.67
C ALA A 107 12.54 8.55 2.01
N PHE A 108 12.14 7.84 0.96
CA PHE A 108 10.88 8.04 0.27
C PHE A 108 9.68 7.59 1.13
N VAL A 109 9.80 6.46 1.83
CA VAL A 109 8.78 6.02 2.81
C VAL A 109 8.63 7.02 3.94
N ASP A 110 9.74 7.57 4.45
CA ASP A 110 9.70 8.57 5.52
C ASP A 110 9.03 9.87 5.03
N TRP A 111 9.37 10.34 3.84
CA TRP A 111 8.66 11.46 3.20
C TRP A 111 7.15 11.20 3.07
N CYS A 112 6.75 10.02 2.63
CA CYS A 112 5.33 9.68 2.51
C CYS A 112 4.60 9.76 3.87
N ARG A 113 5.25 9.32 4.94
CA ARG A 113 4.72 9.42 6.31
C ARG A 113 4.56 10.86 6.80
N GLU A 114 5.43 11.75 6.35
CA GLU A 114 5.42 13.16 6.75
C GLU A 114 4.39 13.98 5.96
N THR A 115 4.09 13.60 4.72
CA THR A 115 3.28 14.40 3.80
C THR A 115 1.86 13.89 3.60
N HIS A 116 1.62 12.59 3.80
CA HIS A 116 0.31 11.98 3.58
C HIS A 116 -0.30 11.41 4.86
N ASP A 117 -1.63 11.23 4.86
CA ASP A 117 -2.26 10.45 5.93
C ASP A 117 -1.93 8.97 5.72
N THR A 118 -1.05 8.46 6.56
CA THR A 118 -0.57 7.08 6.49
C THR A 118 -1.05 6.25 7.67
N TYR A 119 -1.15 4.95 7.45
CA TYR A 119 -1.37 4.00 8.53
C TYR A 119 -0.39 2.83 8.42
N THR A 120 0.26 2.52 9.55
CA THR A 120 1.18 1.39 9.69
C THR A 120 0.85 0.63 10.97
N HIS A 121 0.68 -0.67 10.87
CA HIS A 121 0.60 -1.54 12.04
C HIS A 121 1.95 -2.25 12.24
N PRO A 122 2.49 -2.35 13.48
CA PRO A 122 3.83 -2.88 13.71
C PRO A 122 4.08 -4.29 13.18
N LEU A 123 3.05 -5.14 13.15
CA LEU A 123 3.13 -6.56 12.82
C LEU A 123 2.45 -6.96 11.51
N LEU A 124 1.76 -6.04 10.83
CA LEU A 124 0.99 -6.31 9.61
C LEU A 124 1.68 -5.76 8.37
N GLU A 125 1.46 -6.42 7.25
CA GLU A 125 1.78 -5.89 5.93
C GLU A 125 0.68 -4.92 5.46
N ALA A 126 0.95 -4.14 4.42
CA ALA A 126 -0.02 -3.16 3.90
C ALA A 126 -1.31 -3.84 3.40
N ASP A 127 -1.19 -4.99 2.73
CA ASP A 127 -2.32 -5.81 2.26
C ASP A 127 -3.22 -6.28 3.41
N ASP A 128 -2.65 -6.72 4.55
CA ASP A 128 -3.41 -7.08 5.76
C ASP A 128 -4.20 -5.87 6.29
N VAL A 129 -3.54 -4.71 6.34
CA VAL A 129 -4.19 -3.45 6.79
C VAL A 129 -5.34 -3.08 5.87
N ILE A 130 -5.14 -3.14 4.56
CA ILE A 130 -6.17 -2.83 3.56
C ILE A 130 -7.36 -3.77 3.70
N GLY A 131 -7.10 -5.08 3.80
CA GLY A 131 -8.14 -6.09 3.97
C GLY A 131 -8.95 -5.88 5.24
N ILE A 132 -8.29 -5.61 6.37
CA ILE A 132 -8.96 -5.32 7.65
C ILE A 132 -9.82 -4.05 7.55
N MET A 133 -9.26 -2.95 7.00
CA MET A 133 -9.98 -1.69 6.88
C MET A 133 -11.15 -1.78 5.90
N GLY A 134 -11.02 -2.58 4.84
CA GLY A 134 -12.05 -2.79 3.85
C GLY A 134 -13.22 -3.66 4.32
N THR A 135 -12.98 -4.53 5.32
CA THR A 135 -13.98 -5.49 5.82
C THR A 135 -14.59 -5.13 7.18
N ILE A 136 -13.98 -4.21 7.91
CA ILE A 136 -14.51 -3.76 9.21
C ILE A 136 -15.76 -2.91 9.01
N GLU A 137 -16.73 -3.02 9.94
CA GLU A 137 -17.85 -2.07 9.97
C GLU A 137 -17.32 -0.66 10.19
N SER A 138 -17.57 0.20 9.21
CA SER A 138 -17.09 1.58 9.18
C SER A 138 -18.25 2.54 8.92
N PRO A 139 -18.25 3.74 9.55
CA PRO A 139 -19.21 4.78 9.25
C PRO A 139 -19.20 5.23 7.79
N ALA A 140 -18.01 5.27 7.16
CA ALA A 140 -17.84 5.62 5.75
C ALA A 140 -17.60 4.36 4.90
N PRO A 141 -18.09 4.32 3.66
CA PRO A 141 -17.71 3.27 2.72
C PRO A 141 -16.20 3.26 2.51
N VAL A 142 -15.57 2.08 2.56
CA VAL A 142 -14.14 1.92 2.33
C VAL A 142 -13.92 1.27 0.97
N ILE A 143 -13.03 1.87 0.18
CA ILE A 143 -12.56 1.32 -1.10
C ILE A 143 -11.13 0.84 -0.89
N MET A 144 -10.92 -0.45 -0.99
CA MET A 144 -9.60 -1.06 -1.02
C MET A 144 -8.93 -0.76 -2.36
N VAL A 145 -7.68 -0.32 -2.35
CA VAL A 145 -6.94 0.03 -3.57
C VAL A 145 -5.61 -0.71 -3.60
N SER A 146 -5.55 -1.79 -4.35
CA SER A 146 -4.33 -2.58 -4.57
C SER A 146 -4.50 -3.50 -5.77
N ASP A 147 -3.37 -3.85 -6.40
CA ASP A 147 -3.31 -4.87 -7.45
C ASP A 147 -3.11 -6.29 -6.89
N ASP A 148 -2.94 -6.43 -5.56
CA ASP A 148 -2.74 -7.75 -4.96
C ASP A 148 -4.01 -8.59 -5.08
N LYS A 149 -3.85 -9.79 -5.66
CA LYS A 149 -4.95 -10.74 -5.86
C LYS A 149 -5.48 -11.33 -4.54
N ASP A 150 -4.67 -11.33 -3.49
CA ASP A 150 -5.06 -11.89 -2.20
C ASP A 150 -6.20 -11.08 -1.55
N LEU A 151 -6.34 -9.79 -1.93
CA LEU A 151 -7.49 -8.96 -1.54
C LEU A 151 -8.82 -9.40 -2.18
N MET A 152 -8.81 -10.28 -3.17
CA MET A 152 -10.04 -10.93 -3.66
C MET A 152 -10.70 -11.82 -2.60
N GLY A 153 -9.96 -12.25 -1.56
CA GLY A 153 -10.47 -12.91 -0.37
C GLY A 153 -11.11 -11.96 0.66
N CYS A 154 -11.12 -10.65 0.42
CA CYS A 154 -11.74 -9.66 1.28
C CYS A 154 -13.03 -9.16 0.65
N TYR A 155 -14.15 -9.23 1.38
CA TYR A 155 -15.42 -8.66 0.89
C TYR A 155 -15.42 -7.13 0.99
N GLY A 156 -16.10 -6.45 0.08
CA GLY A 156 -16.17 -4.99 0.00
C GLY A 156 -15.88 -4.47 -1.39
N GLN A 157 -15.53 -3.21 -1.48
CA GLN A 157 -15.17 -2.55 -2.73
C GLN A 157 -13.66 -2.62 -2.93
N LEU A 158 -13.24 -3.10 -4.10
CA LEU A 158 -11.82 -3.19 -4.49
C LEU A 158 -11.62 -2.48 -5.83
N TYR A 159 -10.64 -1.58 -5.87
CA TYR A 159 -10.14 -0.98 -7.10
C TYR A 159 -8.72 -1.47 -7.38
N ARG A 160 -8.46 -1.89 -8.59
CA ARG A 160 -7.17 -2.40 -9.07
C ARG A 160 -6.55 -1.40 -10.05
N PRO A 161 -5.60 -0.58 -9.60
CA PRO A 161 -5.06 0.53 -10.40
C PRO A 161 -4.42 0.12 -11.72
N GLN A 162 -3.77 -1.04 -11.79
CA GLN A 162 -3.08 -1.50 -12.99
C GLN A 162 -4.06 -1.86 -14.12
N SER A 163 -5.20 -2.44 -13.79
CA SER A 163 -6.23 -2.83 -14.78
C SER A 163 -7.36 -1.80 -14.93
N GLY A 164 -7.49 -0.84 -14.00
CA GLY A 164 -8.63 0.06 -13.89
C GLY A 164 -9.92 -0.65 -13.44
N GLU A 165 -9.82 -1.88 -12.93
CA GLU A 165 -10.97 -2.71 -12.59
C GLU A 165 -11.56 -2.32 -11.24
N ARG A 166 -12.88 -2.13 -11.18
CA ARG A 166 -13.65 -1.90 -9.95
C ARG A 166 -14.49 -3.13 -9.65
N LEU A 167 -14.31 -3.68 -8.48
CA LEU A 167 -14.97 -4.89 -8.03
C LEU A 167 -15.79 -4.63 -6.78
N THR A 168 -16.98 -5.21 -6.71
CA THR A 168 -17.71 -5.35 -5.46
C THR A 168 -17.74 -6.84 -5.12
N ILE A 169 -16.95 -7.21 -4.10
CA ILE A 169 -16.77 -8.59 -3.69
C ILE A 169 -17.78 -8.88 -2.58
N THR A 170 -18.67 -9.82 -2.83
CA THR A 170 -19.60 -10.29 -1.81
C THR A 170 -18.91 -11.24 -0.84
N LYS A 171 -19.47 -11.40 0.38
CA LYS A 171 -18.93 -12.33 1.36
C LYS A 171 -18.82 -13.76 0.81
N ALA A 172 -19.84 -14.21 0.07
CA ALA A 172 -19.84 -15.52 -0.56
C ALA A 172 -18.78 -15.70 -1.67
N GLN A 173 -18.35 -14.61 -2.31
CA GLN A 173 -17.23 -14.64 -3.26
C GLN A 173 -15.90 -14.68 -2.52
N ALA A 174 -15.72 -13.86 -1.48
CA ALA A 174 -14.52 -13.85 -0.65
C ALA A 174 -14.26 -15.24 -0.03
N ASP A 175 -15.28 -15.86 0.55
CA ASP A 175 -15.19 -17.20 1.18
C ASP A 175 -14.74 -18.30 0.19
N ARG A 176 -14.88 -18.11 -1.12
CA ARG A 176 -14.42 -19.06 -2.16
C ARG A 176 -12.96 -18.88 -2.56
N HIS A 177 -12.36 -17.77 -2.18
CA HIS A 177 -10.94 -17.49 -2.44
C HIS A 177 -10.01 -17.99 -1.32
N HIS A 178 -10.57 -18.41 -0.20
CA HIS A 178 -9.87 -19.08 0.89
C HIS A 178 -9.95 -20.60 0.74
#